data_6f8fe9147cd6e4fad641b9f20f29ce61
#
_entry.id   6f8fe9147cd6e4fad641b9f20f29ce61
#
_cell.length_a   1.000
_cell.length_b   1.000
_cell.length_c   1.000
_cell.angle_alpha   90.00
_cell.angle_beta   90.00
_cell.angle_gamma   90.00
#
_symmetry.space_group_name_H-M   'P 1'
#
loop_
_entity.id
_entity.type
_entity.pdbx_description
1 polymer ?
#
loop_
_entity_poly.entity_id
_entity_poly.type
_entity_poly.pdbx_seq_one_letter_code
_entity_poly.pdbx_strand_id
1 'polypeptide(L)'
;MREEGRGKRWLRRGAVTSSLFPLPLALLAVVGCARAAAPTRAPAAPPFAVEQLAAGVYAVPGDTGRGSEGRPNAGFVVTDSGVLVIDALASPEEGERLLATVARVTDRPVRWLLLTHHHPDHHFGAVALTRAGARVIAHPERATLASENGDSAFAAAWTAVVGERAMRGFAFADAPSVPVTADTTLRLGGRELVVLQPGAPHTPGDLLLWLPAERVLFAGDLLVEDAGTIVVDGDSRQLLAALDRMEALGARVAVVGHGRIERDPPALIARTRCYVLGMRERMREAVAAGTSMNRALAGMPPADPSRPVSRASRDRRNAVRIYLEVERELFHGRGDSAGVSSAGVSAAVATRPCAP
;
A
#
# COMPACT_ATOMS: atom_id res chain seq x y z
N MET A 1 36.15 38.84 -40.16
CA MET A 1 37.60 38.82 -39.92
C MET A 1 37.88 37.39 -39.52
N ARG A 2 38.25 36.47 -40.46
CA ARG A 2 39.61 36.11 -40.93
C ARG A 2 40.45 35.63 -39.76
N GLU A 3 41.10 34.46 -39.72
CA GLU A 3 41.83 33.62 -40.70
C GLU A 3 42.02 32.24 -40.07
N GLU A 4 41.80 31.16 -40.71
CA GLU A 4 42.63 30.28 -41.54
C GLU A 4 44.06 30.02 -41.06
N GLY A 5 44.44 28.75 -40.99
CA GLY A 5 45.80 28.26 -40.79
C GLY A 5 45.94 26.77 -41.07
N ARG A 6 46.23 26.45 -42.29
CA ARG A 6 46.53 25.16 -42.92
C ARG A 6 47.95 24.64 -42.58
N GLY A 7 48.11 23.31 -42.77
CA GLY A 7 49.29 22.66 -43.37
C GLY A 7 50.13 21.90 -42.34
N LYS A 8 50.68 20.76 -42.58
CA LYS A 8 51.20 20.09 -43.80
C LYS A 8 51.51 18.60 -43.51
N ARG A 9 51.31 17.84 -44.50
CA ARG A 9 51.72 16.44 -44.74
C ARG A 9 53.21 16.28 -44.80
N TRP A 10 53.83 15.20 -44.28
CA TRP A 10 55.03 14.61 -44.77
C TRP A 10 54.95 13.08 -44.74
N LEU A 11 55.06 12.53 -45.94
CA LEU A 11 55.37 11.12 -46.26
C LEU A 11 56.92 10.90 -46.18
N ARG A 12 57.37 9.82 -45.57
CA ARG A 12 58.63 9.20 -45.97
C ARG A 12 58.52 7.68 -45.99
N ARG A 13 58.86 7.14 -47.15
CA ARG A 13 59.04 5.72 -47.43
C ARG A 13 60.45 5.32 -46.89
N GLY A 14 60.60 4.05 -46.50
CA GLY A 14 61.94 3.47 -46.26
C GLY A 14 61.85 2.03 -45.79
N ALA A 15 62.07 1.16 -46.74
CA ALA A 15 62.98 -0.01 -46.82
C ALA A 15 62.58 -1.27 -45.98
N VAL A 16 62.39 -2.32 -46.79
CA VAL A 16 62.29 -3.75 -46.47
C VAL A 16 63.70 -4.27 -46.10
N THR A 17 63.79 -4.95 -44.96
CA THR A 17 64.89 -5.95 -44.75
C THR A 17 64.26 -7.20 -44.11
N SER A 18 64.43 -8.29 -44.88
CA SER A 18 64.06 -9.64 -44.42
C SER A 18 65.13 -10.14 -43.43
N SER A 19 64.68 -10.61 -42.29
CA SER A 19 65.47 -11.48 -41.42
C SER A 19 64.65 -12.63 -40.92
N LEU A 20 65.05 -13.81 -41.33
CA LEU A 20 64.55 -15.10 -40.85
C LEU A 20 64.95 -15.32 -39.38
N PHE A 21 64.04 -15.54 -38.50
CA PHE A 21 64.24 -16.10 -37.15
C PHE A 21 63.31 -17.26 -36.88
N PRO A 22 63.70 -18.28 -36.11
CA PRO A 22 63.02 -19.55 -36.03
C PRO A 22 61.80 -19.50 -35.10
N LEU A 23 60.80 -20.33 -35.41
CA LEU A 23 59.59 -20.53 -34.62
C LEU A 23 59.95 -21.05 -33.21
N PRO A 24 59.35 -20.49 -32.15
CA PRO A 24 59.29 -21.17 -30.90
C PRO A 24 57.98 -22.01 -30.87
N LEU A 25 58.11 -23.21 -30.35
CA LEU A 25 57.12 -24.21 -30.06
C LEU A 25 56.04 -23.56 -29.18
N ALA A 26 54.83 -23.37 -29.72
CA ALA A 26 53.72 -22.86 -28.94
C ALA A 26 53.14 -23.98 -28.05
N LEU A 27 53.39 -23.88 -26.76
CA LEU A 27 52.68 -24.64 -25.73
C LEU A 27 51.19 -24.22 -25.78
N LEU A 28 50.30 -25.12 -26.23
CA LEU A 28 48.85 -24.95 -26.10
C LEU A 28 48.50 -25.05 -24.62
N ALA A 29 48.39 -23.92 -23.94
CA ALA A 29 47.71 -23.84 -22.66
C ALA A 29 46.19 -23.98 -22.90
N VAL A 30 45.65 -25.16 -22.57
CA VAL A 30 44.21 -25.38 -22.49
C VAL A 30 43.70 -24.54 -21.31
N VAL A 31 43.25 -23.33 -21.61
CA VAL A 31 42.51 -22.52 -20.66
C VAL A 31 41.12 -23.20 -20.49
N GLY A 32 40.98 -24.04 -19.47
CA GLY A 32 39.72 -24.57 -19.05
C GLY A 32 38.83 -23.38 -18.65
N CYS A 33 37.81 -23.05 -19.45
CA CYS A 33 36.75 -22.17 -19.04
C CYS A 33 36.01 -22.81 -17.84
N ALA A 34 36.47 -22.47 -16.65
CA ALA A 34 35.67 -22.71 -15.46
C ALA A 34 34.36 -21.93 -15.66
N ARG A 35 33.31 -22.66 -16.01
CA ARG A 35 31.97 -22.14 -16.07
C ARG A 35 31.66 -21.69 -14.65
N ALA A 36 31.64 -20.36 -14.38
CA ALA A 36 31.21 -19.81 -13.13
C ALA A 36 29.79 -20.37 -12.87
N ALA A 37 29.64 -21.14 -11.81
CA ALA A 37 28.38 -21.63 -11.40
C ALA A 37 27.46 -20.42 -11.20
N ALA A 38 26.33 -20.39 -11.90
CA ALA A 38 25.34 -19.36 -11.67
C ALA A 38 25.02 -19.33 -10.17
N PRO A 39 24.92 -18.14 -9.56
CA PRO A 39 24.61 -18.05 -8.14
C PRO A 39 23.32 -18.85 -7.88
N THR A 40 23.41 -19.86 -7.03
CA THR A 40 22.25 -20.64 -6.63
C THR A 40 21.24 -19.70 -6.00
N ARG A 41 20.10 -19.47 -6.67
CA ARG A 41 19.00 -18.68 -6.13
C ARG A 41 18.62 -19.31 -4.79
N ALA A 42 18.69 -18.54 -3.72
CA ALA A 42 18.21 -19.01 -2.42
C ALA A 42 16.79 -19.57 -2.60
N PRO A 43 16.43 -20.67 -1.90
CA PRO A 43 15.10 -21.23 -2.02
C PRO A 43 14.06 -20.15 -1.75
N ALA A 44 13.04 -20.08 -2.61
CA ALA A 44 11.94 -19.14 -2.47
C ALA A 44 11.26 -19.37 -1.12
N ALA A 45 10.89 -18.31 -0.43
CA ALA A 45 10.13 -18.40 0.81
C ALA A 45 8.81 -19.18 0.56
N PRO A 46 8.35 -19.99 1.52
CA PRO A 46 7.14 -20.79 1.32
C PRO A 46 5.92 -19.87 1.10
N PRO A 47 4.91 -20.32 0.35
CA PRO A 47 3.66 -19.60 0.19
C PRO A 47 3.02 -19.23 1.53
N PHE A 48 2.20 -18.17 1.53
CA PHE A 48 1.46 -17.75 2.72
C PHE A 48 0.35 -18.75 3.08
N ALA A 49 -0.07 -18.72 4.34
CA ALA A 49 -1.33 -19.32 4.74
C ALA A 49 -2.49 -18.60 4.05
N VAL A 50 -3.56 -19.34 3.79
CA VAL A 50 -4.77 -18.83 3.13
C VAL A 50 -5.98 -19.24 3.96
N GLU A 51 -6.92 -18.31 4.14
CA GLU A 51 -8.22 -18.56 4.75
C GLU A 51 -9.31 -18.39 3.70
N GLN A 52 -10.09 -19.42 3.45
CA GLN A 52 -11.23 -19.32 2.53
C GLN A 52 -12.41 -18.68 3.25
N LEU A 53 -12.86 -17.53 2.76
CA LEU A 53 -13.96 -16.76 3.32
C LEU A 53 -15.32 -17.16 2.73
N ALA A 54 -15.32 -17.50 1.44
CA ALA A 54 -16.45 -17.98 0.68
C ALA A 54 -15.95 -18.74 -0.55
N ALA A 55 -16.83 -19.34 -1.34
CA ALA A 55 -16.45 -20.02 -2.58
C ALA A 55 -15.69 -19.07 -3.51
N GLY A 56 -14.41 -19.35 -3.76
CA GLY A 56 -13.53 -18.54 -4.61
C GLY A 56 -13.10 -17.21 -4.00
N VAL A 57 -13.33 -16.94 -2.72
CA VAL A 57 -12.91 -15.72 -2.00
C VAL A 57 -11.99 -16.10 -0.87
N TYR A 58 -10.80 -15.54 -0.86
CA TYR A 58 -9.72 -15.92 0.04
C TYR A 58 -9.06 -14.69 0.68
N ALA A 59 -8.76 -14.78 1.96
CA ALA A 59 -7.84 -13.89 2.65
C ALA A 59 -6.45 -14.54 2.75
N VAL A 60 -5.42 -13.71 2.73
CA VAL A 60 -4.04 -14.04 3.08
C VAL A 60 -3.74 -13.28 4.37
N PRO A 61 -3.93 -13.92 5.54
CA PRO A 61 -3.76 -13.24 6.81
C PRO A 61 -2.35 -12.68 6.97
N GLY A 62 -2.28 -11.48 7.50
CA GLY A 62 -1.05 -10.83 7.90
C GLY A 62 -0.38 -11.51 9.08
N ASP A 63 0.59 -10.83 9.67
CA ASP A 63 1.17 -11.24 10.93
C ASP A 63 1.02 -10.09 11.96
N THR A 64 0.98 -10.46 13.22
CA THR A 64 0.94 -9.52 14.35
C THR A 64 2.30 -9.38 15.03
N GLY A 65 3.35 -9.99 14.45
CA GLY A 65 4.64 -10.17 15.10
C GLY A 65 5.47 -8.91 15.27
N ARG A 66 5.12 -7.81 14.59
CA ARG A 66 5.87 -6.54 14.61
C ARG A 66 5.07 -5.36 15.18
N GLY A 67 4.02 -5.63 15.93
CA GLY A 67 3.09 -4.63 16.45
C GLY A 67 1.80 -4.57 15.62
N SER A 68 0.98 -3.54 15.80
CA SER A 68 -0.31 -3.39 15.12
C SER A 68 -0.21 -3.27 13.59
N GLU A 69 1.00 -3.01 13.11
CA GLU A 69 1.28 -2.81 11.69
C GLU A 69 2.16 -3.94 11.13
N GLY A 70 2.19 -5.12 11.70
CA GLY A 70 2.91 -6.26 11.11
C GLY A 70 2.70 -6.37 9.59
N ARG A 71 2.92 -7.49 8.99
CA ARG A 71 2.54 -7.68 7.59
C ARG A 71 1.02 -7.51 7.46
N PRO A 72 0.51 -6.66 6.54
CA PRO A 72 -0.93 -6.47 6.36
C PRO A 72 -1.62 -7.72 5.83
N ASN A 73 -2.93 -7.73 5.91
CA ASN A 73 -3.73 -8.70 5.21
C ASN A 73 -3.77 -8.36 3.72
N ALA A 74 -3.80 -9.42 2.91
CA ALA A 74 -4.11 -9.35 1.50
C ALA A 74 -5.25 -10.32 1.19
N GLY A 75 -5.65 -10.42 -0.06
CA GLY A 75 -6.62 -11.42 -0.46
C GLY A 75 -6.69 -11.63 -1.94
N PHE A 76 -7.53 -12.57 -2.36
CA PHE A 76 -7.80 -12.76 -3.78
C PHE A 76 -9.18 -13.38 -4.03
N VAL A 77 -9.71 -13.05 -5.21
CA VAL A 77 -10.98 -13.57 -5.70
C VAL A 77 -10.74 -14.34 -6.98
N VAL A 78 -11.08 -15.61 -6.97
CA VAL A 78 -11.03 -16.49 -8.16
C VAL A 78 -12.32 -16.31 -8.96
N THR A 79 -12.19 -15.98 -10.23
CA THR A 79 -13.30 -15.80 -11.16
C THR A 79 -13.11 -16.68 -12.38
N ASP A 80 -14.13 -16.80 -13.25
CA ASP A 80 -14.01 -17.59 -14.47
C ASP A 80 -13.02 -17.01 -15.49
N SER A 81 -12.74 -15.71 -15.43
CA SER A 81 -11.81 -15.05 -16.33
C SER A 81 -10.41 -14.82 -15.76
N GLY A 82 -10.13 -15.24 -14.53
CA GLY A 82 -8.83 -15.08 -13.88
C GLY A 82 -8.97 -14.69 -12.41
N VAL A 83 -7.87 -14.31 -11.78
CA VAL A 83 -7.81 -13.94 -10.37
C VAL A 83 -7.65 -12.43 -10.22
N LEU A 84 -8.45 -11.84 -9.34
CA LEU A 84 -8.25 -10.50 -8.79
C LEU A 84 -7.53 -10.64 -7.44
N VAL A 85 -6.37 -10.03 -7.30
CA VAL A 85 -5.65 -9.91 -6.03
C VAL A 85 -5.99 -8.56 -5.40
N ILE A 86 -6.11 -8.51 -4.08
CA ILE A 86 -6.36 -7.31 -3.28
C ILE A 86 -5.13 -7.08 -2.40
N ASP A 87 -4.47 -5.95 -2.60
CA ASP A 87 -3.18 -5.54 -2.05
C ASP A 87 -2.02 -6.49 -2.40
N ALA A 88 -0.83 -5.97 -2.39
CA ALA A 88 0.35 -6.64 -2.92
C ALA A 88 1.45 -6.85 -1.87
N LEU A 89 1.20 -6.46 -0.62
CA LEU A 89 2.15 -6.54 0.48
C LEU A 89 3.35 -5.59 0.33
N ALA A 90 4.35 -5.77 1.21
CA ALA A 90 5.35 -4.76 1.54
C ALA A 90 6.60 -4.77 0.66
N SER A 91 6.76 -5.75 -0.23
CA SER A 91 7.99 -5.88 -1.02
C SER A 91 7.80 -6.76 -2.26
N PRO A 92 8.69 -6.62 -3.27
CA PRO A 92 8.70 -7.52 -4.43
C PRO A 92 8.78 -9.00 -4.04
N GLU A 93 9.57 -9.37 -3.02
CA GLU A 93 9.68 -10.75 -2.53
C GLU A 93 8.33 -11.24 -1.99
N GLU A 94 7.61 -10.41 -1.26
CA GLU A 94 6.27 -10.76 -0.77
C GLU A 94 5.23 -10.83 -1.90
N GLY A 95 5.32 -9.95 -2.89
CA GLY A 95 4.50 -10.03 -4.10
C GLY A 95 4.71 -11.32 -4.89
N GLU A 96 5.99 -11.77 -5.07
CA GLU A 96 6.30 -13.06 -5.68
C GLU A 96 5.73 -14.23 -4.85
N ARG A 97 5.85 -14.14 -3.54
CA ARG A 97 5.31 -15.13 -2.62
C ARG A 97 3.78 -15.17 -2.65
N LEU A 98 3.13 -14.03 -2.82
CA LEU A 98 1.67 -13.93 -2.97
C LEU A 98 1.21 -14.59 -4.28
N LEU A 99 1.92 -14.38 -5.40
CA LEU A 99 1.67 -15.11 -6.66
C LEU A 99 1.78 -16.62 -6.46
N ALA A 100 2.83 -17.10 -5.79
CA ALA A 100 3.00 -18.50 -5.47
C ALA A 100 1.88 -19.03 -4.55
N THR A 101 1.34 -18.18 -3.68
CA THR A 101 0.20 -18.51 -2.81
C THR A 101 -1.08 -18.71 -3.63
N VAL A 102 -1.37 -17.81 -4.57
CA VAL A 102 -2.51 -17.96 -5.49
C VAL A 102 -2.39 -19.22 -6.32
N ALA A 103 -1.21 -19.51 -6.88
CA ALA A 103 -0.97 -20.70 -7.70
C ALA A 103 -1.17 -22.03 -6.97
N ARG A 104 -1.13 -22.07 -5.63
CA ARG A 104 -1.48 -23.26 -4.85
C ARG A 104 -2.98 -23.49 -4.75
N VAL A 105 -3.78 -22.47 -4.97
CA VAL A 105 -5.25 -22.55 -4.84
C VAL A 105 -5.92 -22.74 -6.19
N THR A 106 -5.34 -22.17 -7.26
CA THR A 106 -5.95 -22.21 -8.60
C THR A 106 -4.90 -22.10 -9.70
N ASP A 107 -5.14 -22.74 -10.84
CA ASP A 107 -4.32 -22.59 -12.06
C ASP A 107 -4.71 -21.34 -12.89
N ARG A 108 -5.73 -20.60 -12.47
CA ARG A 108 -6.16 -19.40 -13.18
C ARG A 108 -5.13 -18.28 -13.04
N PRO A 109 -4.80 -17.55 -14.12
CA PRO A 109 -3.81 -16.50 -14.08
C PRO A 109 -4.29 -15.29 -13.24
N VAL A 110 -3.38 -14.64 -12.53
CA VAL A 110 -3.62 -13.34 -11.91
C VAL A 110 -3.72 -12.29 -13.02
N ARG A 111 -4.88 -11.68 -13.17
CA ARG A 111 -5.18 -10.69 -14.22
C ARG A 111 -5.37 -9.29 -13.69
N TRP A 112 -5.73 -9.16 -12.43
CA TRP A 112 -6.01 -7.86 -11.81
C TRP A 112 -5.41 -7.80 -10.42
N LEU A 113 -4.95 -6.60 -10.08
CA LEU A 113 -4.52 -6.21 -8.75
C LEU A 113 -5.31 -4.96 -8.35
N LEU A 114 -6.12 -5.05 -7.31
CA LEU A 114 -6.73 -3.89 -6.67
C LEU A 114 -5.83 -3.45 -5.53
N LEU A 115 -5.44 -2.18 -5.53
CA LEU A 115 -4.71 -1.56 -4.42
C LEU A 115 -5.67 -0.69 -3.62
N THR A 116 -5.78 -0.97 -2.33
CA THR A 116 -6.69 -0.25 -1.44
C THR A 116 -6.21 1.18 -1.20
N HIS A 117 -4.90 1.38 -1.03
CA HIS A 117 -4.31 2.70 -0.81
C HIS A 117 -2.81 2.71 -1.13
N HIS A 118 -2.10 3.81 -0.83
CA HIS A 118 -0.72 4.02 -1.30
C HIS A 118 0.37 3.63 -0.28
N HIS A 119 0.04 3.18 0.94
CA HIS A 119 1.06 2.81 1.90
C HIS A 119 1.93 1.64 1.42
N PRO A 120 3.25 1.67 1.74
CA PRO A 120 4.22 0.74 1.18
C PRO A 120 3.90 -0.72 1.42
N ASP A 121 3.42 -1.03 2.60
CA ASP A 121 3.09 -2.39 3.04
C ASP A 121 1.90 -3.01 2.30
N HIS A 122 1.09 -2.19 1.62
CA HIS A 122 -0.02 -2.65 0.78
C HIS A 122 0.33 -2.70 -0.71
N HIS A 123 1.35 -1.95 -1.18
CA HIS A 123 1.54 -1.84 -2.62
C HIS A 123 2.96 -2.11 -3.14
N PHE A 124 4.01 -2.18 -2.31
CA PHE A 124 5.39 -2.33 -2.82
C PHE A 124 5.65 -3.69 -3.50
N GLY A 125 4.84 -4.70 -3.21
CA GLY A 125 4.85 -5.96 -3.94
C GLY A 125 4.19 -5.92 -5.32
N ALA A 126 3.49 -4.83 -5.69
CA ALA A 126 2.74 -4.71 -6.95
C ALA A 126 3.60 -4.96 -8.19
N VAL A 127 4.89 -4.61 -8.16
CA VAL A 127 5.84 -4.86 -9.25
C VAL A 127 5.93 -6.34 -9.64
N ALA A 128 5.81 -7.26 -8.69
CA ALA A 128 5.82 -8.70 -8.99
C ALA A 128 4.55 -9.11 -9.74
N LEU A 129 3.39 -8.59 -9.33
CA LEU A 129 2.11 -8.89 -9.94
C LEU A 129 1.98 -8.26 -11.34
N THR A 130 2.45 -7.03 -11.53
CA THR A 130 2.43 -6.37 -12.84
C THR A 130 3.37 -7.05 -13.83
N ARG A 131 4.54 -7.53 -13.40
CA ARG A 131 5.44 -8.37 -14.23
C ARG A 131 4.80 -9.69 -14.62
N ALA A 132 3.91 -10.23 -13.79
CA ALA A 132 3.11 -11.41 -14.11
C ALA A 132 1.90 -11.10 -15.02
N GLY A 133 1.70 -9.85 -15.41
CA GLY A 133 0.65 -9.41 -16.33
C GLY A 133 -0.62 -8.89 -15.68
N ALA A 134 -0.63 -8.65 -14.37
CA ALA A 134 -1.78 -8.08 -13.68
C ALA A 134 -1.98 -6.60 -14.06
N ARG A 135 -3.24 -6.23 -14.35
CA ARG A 135 -3.66 -4.84 -14.52
C ARG A 135 -4.00 -4.23 -13.17
N VAL A 136 -3.48 -3.04 -12.89
CA VAL A 136 -3.69 -2.37 -11.60
C VAL A 136 -5.00 -1.59 -11.62
N ILE A 137 -5.85 -1.86 -10.64
CA ILE A 137 -7.09 -1.13 -10.32
C ILE A 137 -6.77 -0.31 -9.07
N ALA A 138 -6.77 1.01 -9.17
CA ALA A 138 -6.43 1.88 -8.04
C ALA A 138 -6.97 3.29 -8.27
N HIS A 139 -7.01 4.09 -7.20
CA HIS A 139 -7.25 5.51 -7.35
C HIS A 139 -6.02 6.20 -7.98
N PRO A 140 -6.19 7.12 -8.95
CA PRO A 140 -5.05 7.75 -9.65
C PRO A 140 -4.17 8.60 -8.71
N GLU A 141 -4.72 9.18 -7.66
CA GLU A 141 -3.98 10.00 -6.70
C GLU A 141 -2.86 9.25 -5.99
N ARG A 142 -2.95 7.93 -5.90
CA ARG A 142 -1.86 7.07 -5.41
C ARG A 142 -0.53 7.31 -6.15
N ALA A 143 -0.58 7.46 -7.47
CA ALA A 143 0.63 7.71 -8.26
C ALA A 143 1.20 9.11 -8.00
N THR A 144 0.34 10.12 -7.81
CA THR A 144 0.73 11.48 -7.46
C THR A 144 1.44 11.50 -6.10
N LEU A 145 0.84 10.86 -5.09
CA LEU A 145 1.42 10.78 -3.75
C LEU A 145 2.76 10.03 -3.74
N ALA A 146 2.90 8.96 -4.52
CA ALA A 146 4.16 8.27 -4.68
C ALA A 146 5.24 9.21 -5.24
N SER A 147 4.94 10.03 -6.24
CA SER A 147 5.89 10.98 -6.84
C SER A 147 6.20 12.17 -5.94
N GLU A 148 5.24 12.70 -5.20
CA GLU A 148 5.40 13.88 -4.31
C GLU A 148 6.20 13.55 -3.05
N ASN A 149 6.06 12.35 -2.51
CA ASN A 149 6.79 11.91 -1.31
C ASN A 149 8.24 11.50 -1.60
N GLY A 150 8.75 11.71 -2.81
CA GLY A 150 10.12 11.38 -3.18
C GLY A 150 10.37 9.88 -3.16
N ASP A 151 9.83 9.20 -4.13
CA ASP A 151 9.86 7.74 -4.32
C ASP A 151 11.13 7.05 -3.85
N SER A 152 12.31 7.61 -4.17
CA SER A 152 13.58 7.01 -3.82
C SER A 152 13.91 7.09 -2.32
N ALA A 153 13.61 8.20 -1.65
CA ALA A 153 13.85 8.38 -0.22
C ALA A 153 12.91 7.51 0.60
N PHE A 154 11.64 7.43 0.19
CA PHE A 154 10.65 6.60 0.85
C PHE A 154 10.92 5.11 0.66
N ALA A 155 11.31 4.69 -0.55
CA ALA A 155 11.74 3.33 -0.82
C ALA A 155 13.02 2.96 -0.06
N ALA A 156 13.97 3.89 0.08
CA ALA A 156 15.19 3.67 0.89
C ALA A 156 14.86 3.50 2.38
N ALA A 157 13.99 4.35 2.93
CA ALA A 157 13.53 4.23 4.31
C ALA A 157 12.80 2.90 4.54
N TRP A 158 11.95 2.50 3.60
CA TRP A 158 11.25 1.22 3.67
C TRP A 158 12.19 0.02 3.51
N THR A 159 13.21 0.14 2.66
CA THR A 159 14.26 -0.89 2.53
C THR A 159 14.96 -1.15 3.86
N ALA A 160 15.16 -0.13 4.68
CA ALA A 160 15.71 -0.31 6.03
C ALA A 160 14.77 -1.12 6.95
N VAL A 161 13.46 -1.11 6.69
CA VAL A 161 12.45 -1.87 7.47
C VAL A 161 12.38 -3.33 7.03
N VAL A 162 12.27 -3.59 5.72
CA VAL A 162 12.03 -4.94 5.17
C VAL A 162 13.30 -5.64 4.70
N GLY A 163 14.38 -4.91 4.49
CA GLY A 163 15.70 -5.40 4.06
C GLY A 163 15.91 -5.34 2.54
N GLU A 164 17.18 -5.14 2.13
CA GLU A 164 17.59 -5.02 0.72
C GLU A 164 17.20 -6.22 -0.13
N ARG A 165 17.26 -7.42 0.44
CA ARG A 165 16.87 -8.65 -0.26
C ARG A 165 15.40 -8.59 -0.69
N ALA A 166 14.51 -8.23 0.22
CA ALA A 166 13.07 -8.17 -0.02
C ALA A 166 12.73 -7.10 -1.09
N MET A 167 13.47 -6.00 -1.09
CA MET A 167 13.30 -4.88 -2.04
C MET A 167 14.02 -5.06 -3.36
N ARG A 168 14.67 -6.19 -3.59
CA ARG A 168 15.41 -6.41 -4.86
C ARG A 168 14.47 -6.38 -6.07
N GLY A 169 14.81 -5.51 -7.03
CA GLY A 169 14.02 -5.32 -8.23
C GLY A 169 12.75 -4.49 -8.01
N PHE A 170 12.68 -3.78 -6.88
CA PHE A 170 11.62 -2.82 -6.64
C PHE A 170 11.55 -1.78 -7.77
N ALA A 171 10.35 -1.46 -8.17
CA ALA A 171 9.99 -0.33 -9.02
C ALA A 171 8.59 0.10 -8.62
N PHE A 172 8.33 1.39 -8.66
CA PHE A 172 6.96 1.86 -8.45
C PHE A 172 6.06 1.29 -9.55
N ALA A 173 4.90 0.78 -9.15
CA ALA A 173 3.87 0.45 -10.11
C ALA A 173 3.39 1.76 -10.74
N ASP A 174 3.45 1.82 -12.06
CA ASP A 174 2.99 2.94 -12.86
C ASP A 174 1.53 3.33 -12.54
N ALA A 175 1.06 4.39 -13.19
CA ALA A 175 -0.33 4.83 -13.12
C ALA A 175 -1.31 3.64 -13.28
N PRO A 176 -2.45 3.66 -12.57
CA PRO A 176 -3.39 2.53 -12.61
C PRO A 176 -3.88 2.26 -14.04
N SER A 177 -3.86 0.98 -14.44
CA SER A 177 -4.40 0.54 -15.73
C SER A 177 -5.92 0.69 -15.79
N VAL A 178 -6.57 0.70 -14.62
CA VAL A 178 -8.01 0.91 -14.43
C VAL A 178 -8.18 1.90 -13.30
N PRO A 179 -8.23 3.22 -13.59
CA PRO A 179 -8.43 4.24 -12.58
C PRO A 179 -9.85 4.18 -12.01
N VAL A 180 -9.98 4.28 -10.68
CA VAL A 180 -11.26 4.33 -9.97
C VAL A 180 -11.31 5.60 -9.14
N THR A 181 -12.20 6.52 -9.52
CA THR A 181 -12.42 7.83 -8.86
C THR A 181 -13.81 7.97 -8.25
N ALA A 182 -14.65 6.94 -8.41
CA ALA A 182 -16.01 6.87 -7.86
C ALA A 182 -16.38 5.40 -7.68
N ASP A 183 -17.45 5.14 -6.95
CA ASP A 183 -18.00 3.80 -6.79
C ASP A 183 -18.19 3.13 -8.16
N THR A 184 -17.62 1.94 -8.29
CA THR A 184 -17.56 1.25 -9.58
C THR A 184 -17.90 -0.23 -9.41
N THR A 185 -18.85 -0.72 -10.20
CA THR A 185 -19.15 -2.15 -10.26
C THR A 185 -18.31 -2.83 -11.33
N LEU A 186 -17.52 -3.80 -10.93
CA LEU A 186 -16.73 -4.66 -11.81
C LEU A 186 -17.47 -5.99 -12.02
N ARG A 187 -17.56 -6.43 -13.27
CA ARG A 187 -18.06 -7.77 -13.62
C ARG A 187 -16.92 -8.60 -14.18
N LEU A 188 -16.40 -9.50 -13.35
CA LEU A 188 -15.24 -10.33 -13.68
C LEU A 188 -15.62 -11.81 -13.63
N GLY A 189 -15.63 -12.49 -14.78
CA GLY A 189 -15.87 -13.92 -14.86
C GLY A 189 -17.13 -14.39 -14.12
N GLY A 190 -18.26 -13.73 -14.37
CA GLY A 190 -19.55 -14.05 -13.77
C GLY A 190 -19.77 -13.52 -12.34
N ARG A 191 -18.76 -12.89 -11.72
CA ARG A 191 -18.90 -12.27 -10.40
C ARG A 191 -19.13 -10.76 -10.49
N GLU A 192 -19.97 -10.26 -9.61
CA GLU A 192 -20.12 -8.83 -9.38
C GLU A 192 -19.32 -8.43 -8.14
N LEU A 193 -18.47 -7.42 -8.30
CA LEU A 193 -17.61 -6.85 -7.27
C LEU A 193 -17.80 -5.34 -7.29
N VAL A 194 -18.00 -4.74 -6.14
CA VAL A 194 -18.20 -3.30 -6.02
C VAL A 194 -16.95 -2.69 -5.40
N VAL A 195 -16.26 -1.86 -6.16
CA VAL A 195 -15.17 -1.02 -5.64
C VAL A 195 -15.80 0.28 -5.15
N LEU A 196 -15.66 0.55 -3.86
CA LEU A 196 -16.17 1.76 -3.23
C LEU A 196 -15.02 2.76 -3.07
N GLN A 197 -15.30 4.02 -3.40
CA GLN A 197 -14.38 5.14 -3.20
C GLN A 197 -14.94 6.06 -2.11
N PRO A 198 -14.47 5.95 -0.86
CA PRO A 198 -15.04 6.68 0.28
C PRO A 198 -14.46 8.09 0.49
N GLY A 199 -13.62 8.57 -0.42
CA GLY A 199 -12.87 9.81 -0.25
C GLY A 199 -11.46 9.56 0.26
N ALA A 200 -11.05 10.31 1.28
CA ALA A 200 -9.73 10.24 1.90
C ALA A 200 -9.82 9.98 3.42
N PRO A 201 -10.46 8.89 3.86
CA PRO A 201 -10.60 8.61 5.29
C PRO A 201 -9.29 8.22 5.98
N HIS A 202 -8.43 7.46 5.34
CA HIS A 202 -7.13 7.00 5.84
C HIS A 202 -5.99 7.62 5.01
N THR A 203 -6.12 7.57 3.69
CA THR A 203 -5.23 8.24 2.74
C THR A 203 -6.03 8.85 1.59
N PRO A 204 -5.50 9.84 0.85
CA PRO A 204 -6.12 10.26 -0.38
C PRO A 204 -6.26 9.11 -1.37
N GLY A 205 -7.49 8.87 -1.83
CA GLY A 205 -7.77 7.84 -2.83
C GLY A 205 -7.93 6.41 -2.29
N ASP A 206 -8.39 6.26 -1.06
CA ASP A 206 -8.74 4.94 -0.51
C ASP A 206 -9.79 4.22 -1.35
N LEU A 207 -9.66 2.92 -1.49
CA LEU A 207 -10.61 2.03 -2.13
C LEU A 207 -10.93 0.84 -1.21
N LEU A 208 -12.20 0.44 -1.22
CA LEU A 208 -12.69 -0.78 -0.57
C LEU A 208 -13.19 -1.74 -1.64
N LEU A 209 -13.12 -3.04 -1.39
CA LEU A 209 -13.77 -4.02 -2.25
C LEU A 209 -14.90 -4.71 -1.50
N TRP A 210 -16.11 -4.58 -2.01
CA TRP A 210 -17.32 -5.23 -1.51
C TRP A 210 -17.77 -6.35 -2.45
N LEU A 211 -18.00 -7.52 -1.89
CA LEU A 211 -18.57 -8.69 -2.58
C LEU A 211 -20.00 -8.92 -2.07
N PRO A 212 -21.02 -8.41 -2.76
CA PRO A 212 -22.41 -8.44 -2.26
C PRO A 212 -22.95 -9.85 -2.03
N ALA A 213 -22.66 -10.76 -2.96
CA ALA A 213 -23.17 -12.14 -2.89
C ALA A 213 -22.61 -12.90 -1.69
N GLU A 214 -21.32 -12.71 -1.41
CA GLU A 214 -20.59 -13.38 -0.31
C GLU A 214 -20.69 -12.62 1.01
N ARG A 215 -21.10 -11.35 0.97
CA ARG A 215 -21.11 -10.41 2.10
C ARG A 215 -19.71 -10.27 2.75
N VAL A 216 -18.68 -10.23 1.91
CA VAL A 216 -17.27 -10.04 2.30
C VAL A 216 -16.82 -8.63 1.89
N LEU A 217 -16.22 -7.91 2.83
CA LEU A 217 -15.63 -6.59 2.64
C LEU A 217 -14.11 -6.66 2.81
N PHE A 218 -13.35 -6.19 1.83
CA PHE A 218 -11.94 -5.86 2.01
C PHE A 218 -11.86 -4.37 2.31
N ALA A 219 -11.46 -4.03 3.52
CA ALA A 219 -11.61 -2.68 4.07
C ALA A 219 -10.29 -1.87 4.03
N GLY A 220 -9.16 -2.48 3.66
CA GLY A 220 -7.86 -1.85 3.84
C GLY A 220 -7.72 -1.31 5.27
N ASP A 221 -6.97 -0.25 5.43
CA ASP A 221 -6.66 0.34 6.74
C ASP A 221 -7.76 1.24 7.30
N LEU A 222 -8.94 1.30 6.66
CA LEU A 222 -10.10 1.93 7.28
C LEU A 222 -10.58 1.14 8.50
N LEU A 223 -10.30 -0.16 8.52
CA LEU A 223 -10.51 -1.01 9.70
C LEU A 223 -9.22 -1.75 10.03
N VAL A 224 -8.84 -1.73 11.30
CA VAL A 224 -7.76 -2.53 11.88
C VAL A 224 -8.26 -3.21 13.16
N GLU A 225 -7.68 -4.36 13.54
CA GLU A 225 -8.19 -5.23 14.61
C GLU A 225 -8.44 -4.49 15.93
N ASP A 226 -7.55 -3.59 16.33
CA ASP A 226 -7.62 -2.87 17.61
C ASP A 226 -8.46 -1.57 17.52
N ALA A 227 -9.19 -1.37 16.44
CA ALA A 227 -10.06 -0.22 16.17
C ALA A 227 -9.34 1.15 16.04
N GLY A 228 -8.03 1.16 16.15
CA GLY A 228 -7.22 2.40 16.11
C GLY A 228 -6.60 2.65 14.75
N THR A 229 -7.39 2.78 13.70
CA THR A 229 -6.86 3.12 12.36
C THR A 229 -6.08 4.44 12.36
N ILE A 230 -5.15 4.60 11.43
CA ILE A 230 -4.36 5.81 11.24
C ILE A 230 -5.16 6.79 10.38
N VAL A 231 -5.21 8.07 10.79
CA VAL A 231 -5.85 9.17 10.03
C VAL A 231 -4.87 10.28 9.66
N VAL A 232 -3.56 10.02 9.80
CA VAL A 232 -2.51 11.04 9.63
C VAL A 232 -2.53 11.65 8.24
N ASP A 233 -2.70 10.83 7.22
CA ASP A 233 -2.75 11.22 5.82
C ASP A 233 -4.19 11.42 5.31
N GLY A 234 -5.17 11.09 6.16
CA GLY A 234 -6.59 11.14 5.86
C GLY A 234 -7.35 12.28 6.53
N ASP A 235 -8.65 12.06 6.71
CA ASP A 235 -9.60 12.96 7.34
C ASP A 235 -10.55 12.20 8.25
N SER A 236 -10.59 12.57 9.53
CA SER A 236 -11.38 11.85 10.53
C SER A 236 -12.90 11.94 10.34
N ARG A 237 -13.40 12.97 9.65
CA ARG A 237 -14.84 13.10 9.32
C ARG A 237 -15.20 12.19 8.15
N GLN A 238 -14.33 12.14 7.15
CA GLN A 238 -14.52 11.22 6.02
C GLN A 238 -14.44 9.77 6.50
N LEU A 239 -13.58 9.47 7.50
CA LEU A 239 -13.55 8.15 8.11
C LEU A 239 -14.88 7.82 8.79
N LEU A 240 -15.47 8.73 9.55
CA LEU A 240 -16.80 8.52 10.16
C LEU A 240 -17.86 8.25 9.09
N ALA A 241 -17.89 9.01 8.00
CA ALA A 241 -18.80 8.79 6.88
C ALA A 241 -18.54 7.44 6.17
N ALA A 242 -17.28 7.03 6.02
CA ALA A 242 -16.92 5.73 5.48
C ALA A 242 -17.39 4.57 6.38
N LEU A 243 -17.29 4.73 7.71
CA LEU A 243 -17.79 3.75 8.68
C LEU A 243 -19.32 3.59 8.56
N ASP A 244 -20.09 4.68 8.36
CA ASP A 244 -21.53 4.61 8.15
C ASP A 244 -21.85 3.84 6.84
N ARG A 245 -21.10 4.08 5.78
CA ARG A 245 -21.25 3.35 4.51
C ARG A 245 -20.93 1.86 4.67
N MET A 246 -19.84 1.53 5.35
CA MET A 246 -19.47 0.13 5.61
C MET A 246 -20.50 -0.61 6.46
N GLU A 247 -21.06 0.04 7.49
CA GLU A 247 -22.12 -0.52 8.32
C GLU A 247 -23.37 -0.85 7.49
N ALA A 248 -23.76 0.06 6.58
CA ALA A 248 -24.89 -0.13 5.67
C ALA A 248 -24.75 -1.30 4.70
N LEU A 249 -23.52 -1.73 4.36
CA LEU A 249 -23.29 -2.92 3.52
C LEU A 249 -23.76 -4.21 4.21
N GLY A 250 -23.77 -4.25 5.53
CA GLY A 250 -24.12 -5.42 6.29
C GLY A 250 -23.18 -6.61 6.07
N ALA A 251 -21.87 -6.34 5.97
CA ALA A 251 -20.87 -7.38 5.79
C ALA A 251 -20.90 -8.41 6.91
N ARG A 252 -20.64 -9.67 6.57
CA ARG A 252 -20.50 -10.77 7.56
C ARG A 252 -19.04 -11.03 7.91
N VAL A 253 -18.15 -10.68 7.01
CA VAL A 253 -16.70 -10.82 7.18
C VAL A 253 -16.05 -9.56 6.64
N ALA A 254 -15.08 -9.01 7.37
CA ALA A 254 -14.22 -7.97 6.87
C ALA A 254 -12.74 -8.42 6.91
N VAL A 255 -12.07 -8.32 5.78
CA VAL A 255 -10.62 -8.37 5.70
C VAL A 255 -10.14 -6.97 6.02
N VAL A 256 -9.69 -6.78 7.25
CA VAL A 256 -9.13 -5.54 7.76
C VAL A 256 -7.69 -5.35 7.25
N GLY A 257 -7.16 -4.14 7.25
CA GLY A 257 -5.79 -3.95 6.79
C GLY A 257 -4.77 -4.70 7.64
N HIS A 258 -4.87 -4.59 8.96
CA HIS A 258 -3.97 -5.26 9.90
C HIS A 258 -4.73 -6.01 11.00
N GLY A 259 -4.19 -7.16 11.39
CA GLY A 259 -4.75 -8.00 12.44
C GLY A 259 -5.59 -9.16 11.89
N ARG A 260 -6.43 -9.74 12.75
CA ARG A 260 -7.24 -10.90 12.39
C ARG A 260 -8.39 -10.54 11.45
N ILE A 261 -8.76 -11.49 10.61
CA ILE A 261 -9.96 -11.36 9.77
C ILE A 261 -11.19 -11.22 10.69
N GLU A 262 -11.92 -10.12 10.51
CA GLU A 262 -13.04 -9.76 11.39
C GLU A 262 -14.31 -10.54 11.03
N ARG A 263 -14.90 -11.18 12.04
CA ARG A 263 -16.14 -11.98 11.92
C ARG A 263 -17.37 -11.27 12.48
N ASP A 264 -17.16 -10.13 13.14
CA ASP A 264 -18.22 -9.22 13.61
C ASP A 264 -17.92 -7.78 13.15
N PRO A 265 -17.97 -7.50 11.83
CA PRO A 265 -17.67 -6.17 11.31
C PRO A 265 -18.48 -5.04 11.97
N PRO A 266 -19.78 -5.20 12.29
CA PRO A 266 -20.54 -4.16 12.99
C PRO A 266 -19.92 -3.78 14.35
N ALA A 267 -19.46 -4.75 15.13
CA ALA A 267 -18.82 -4.47 16.42
C ALA A 267 -17.49 -3.74 16.26
N LEU A 268 -16.67 -4.12 15.28
CA LEU A 268 -15.41 -3.41 15.00
C LEU A 268 -15.67 -1.99 14.49
N ILE A 269 -16.62 -1.81 13.56
CA ILE A 269 -17.01 -0.48 13.05
C ILE A 269 -17.48 0.41 14.21
N ALA A 270 -18.29 -0.10 15.13
CA ALA A 270 -18.74 0.64 16.31
C ALA A 270 -17.56 1.06 17.21
N ARG A 271 -16.61 0.15 17.47
CA ARG A 271 -15.40 0.45 18.26
C ARG A 271 -14.53 1.50 17.58
N THR A 272 -14.32 1.39 16.26
CA THR A 272 -13.55 2.37 15.47
C THR A 272 -14.23 3.74 15.49
N ARG A 273 -15.55 3.79 15.32
CA ARG A 273 -16.33 5.03 15.43
C ARG A 273 -16.15 5.68 16.80
N CYS A 274 -16.25 4.91 17.87
CA CYS A 274 -16.07 5.41 19.23
C CYS A 274 -14.66 5.94 19.47
N TYR A 275 -13.63 5.27 18.95
CA TYR A 275 -12.27 5.74 19.02
C TYR A 275 -12.09 7.12 18.35
N VAL A 276 -12.60 7.25 17.13
CA VAL A 276 -12.49 8.51 16.36
C VAL A 276 -13.29 9.63 17.03
N LEU A 277 -14.54 9.37 17.44
CA LEU A 277 -15.38 10.36 18.11
C LEU A 277 -14.78 10.81 19.44
N GLY A 278 -14.27 9.91 20.24
CA GLY A 278 -13.61 10.23 21.52
C GLY A 278 -12.35 11.07 21.32
N MET A 279 -11.55 10.76 20.28
CA MET A 279 -10.37 11.57 19.96
C MET A 279 -10.77 12.96 19.48
N ARG A 280 -11.77 13.07 18.61
CA ARG A 280 -12.29 14.36 18.12
C ARG A 280 -12.84 15.22 19.25
N GLU A 281 -13.62 14.64 20.16
CA GLU A 281 -14.18 15.37 21.30
C GLU A 281 -13.07 15.91 22.21
N ARG A 282 -12.11 15.06 22.59
CA ARG A 282 -10.95 15.49 23.38
C ARG A 282 -10.18 16.65 22.74
N MET A 283 -9.97 16.60 21.41
CA MET A 283 -9.27 17.67 20.71
C MET A 283 -10.14 18.92 20.60
N ARG A 284 -11.46 18.78 20.45
CA ARG A 284 -12.40 19.90 20.44
C ARG A 284 -12.41 20.67 21.76
N GLU A 285 -12.46 19.96 22.88
CA GLU A 285 -12.37 20.57 24.21
C GLU A 285 -11.05 21.33 24.39
N ALA A 286 -9.92 20.75 23.98
CA ALA A 286 -8.62 21.37 24.05
C ALA A 286 -8.57 22.67 23.22
N VAL A 287 -9.02 22.64 21.96
CA VAL A 287 -9.03 23.80 21.06
C VAL A 287 -9.98 24.88 21.59
N ALA A 288 -11.19 24.51 22.02
CA ALA A 288 -12.17 25.45 22.57
C ALA A 288 -11.66 26.15 23.85
N ALA A 289 -10.88 25.45 24.65
CA ALA A 289 -10.23 26.00 25.85
C ALA A 289 -8.96 26.80 25.54
N GLY A 290 -8.57 27.00 24.29
CA GLY A 290 -7.34 27.66 23.91
C GLY A 290 -6.08 26.89 24.32
N THR A 291 -6.18 25.59 24.60
CA THR A 291 -5.06 24.73 24.97
C THR A 291 -4.21 24.43 23.73
N SER A 292 -2.92 24.77 23.77
CA SER A 292 -2.02 24.46 22.65
C SER A 292 -1.95 22.94 22.39
N MET A 293 -1.70 22.57 21.13
CA MET A 293 -1.55 21.17 20.71
C MET A 293 -0.56 20.39 21.60
N ASN A 294 0.62 20.97 21.87
CA ASN A 294 1.62 20.31 22.72
C ASN A 294 1.07 20.01 24.12
N ARG A 295 0.29 20.91 24.69
CA ARG A 295 -0.33 20.72 26.01
C ARG A 295 -1.47 19.70 25.95
N ALA A 296 -2.28 19.69 24.88
CA ALA A 296 -3.31 18.68 24.67
C ALA A 296 -2.73 17.27 24.57
N LEU A 297 -1.55 17.15 23.95
CA LEU A 297 -0.83 15.88 23.82
C LEU A 297 -0.06 15.47 25.08
N ALA A 298 0.24 16.39 25.99
CA ALA A 298 1.04 16.09 27.20
C ALA A 298 0.40 15.06 28.12
N GLY A 299 -0.95 14.96 28.11
CA GLY A 299 -1.70 13.97 28.89
C GLY A 299 -1.86 12.60 28.19
N MET A 300 -1.28 12.42 27.00
CA MET A 300 -1.29 11.13 26.30
C MET A 300 -0.02 10.33 26.60
N PRO A 301 -0.07 8.99 26.56
CA PRO A 301 1.12 8.15 26.67
C PRO A 301 2.20 8.62 25.67
N PRO A 302 3.48 8.68 26.07
CA PRO A 302 4.54 9.08 25.18
C PRO A 302 4.66 8.09 24.01
N ALA A 303 5.02 8.60 22.83
CA ALA A 303 5.42 7.74 21.72
C ALA A 303 6.68 6.96 22.11
N ASP A 304 6.72 5.69 21.74
CA ASP A 304 7.91 4.86 21.90
C ASP A 304 8.74 4.91 20.60
N PRO A 305 9.92 5.56 20.61
CA PRO A 305 10.76 5.65 19.41
C PRO A 305 11.26 4.29 18.90
N SER A 306 11.36 3.30 19.78
CA SER A 306 11.77 1.93 19.41
C SER A 306 10.62 1.13 18.78
N ARG A 307 9.38 1.63 18.94
CA ARG A 307 8.15 1.04 18.40
C ARG A 307 7.30 2.15 17.76
N PRO A 308 7.74 2.71 16.63
CA PRO A 308 7.09 3.87 16.00
C PRO A 308 5.64 3.61 15.59
N VAL A 309 5.29 2.35 15.42
CA VAL A 309 3.95 1.87 15.06
C VAL A 309 3.15 1.35 16.28
N SER A 310 3.63 1.59 17.50
CA SER A 310 2.88 1.25 18.71
C SER A 310 1.58 2.04 18.80
N ARG A 311 0.59 1.50 19.50
CA ARG A 311 -0.69 2.18 19.75
C ARG A 311 -0.49 3.61 20.28
N ALA A 312 0.42 3.81 21.25
CA ALA A 312 0.71 5.13 21.79
C ALA A 312 1.25 6.10 20.71
N SER A 313 2.14 5.64 19.83
CA SER A 313 2.68 6.45 18.72
C SER A 313 1.59 6.81 17.71
N ARG A 314 0.75 5.84 17.36
CA ARG A 314 -0.39 6.04 16.46
C ARG A 314 -1.41 7.02 17.05
N ASP A 315 -1.82 6.82 18.29
CA ASP A 315 -2.81 7.67 18.95
C ASP A 315 -2.32 9.13 19.04
N ARG A 316 -1.03 9.35 19.29
CA ARG A 316 -0.46 10.70 19.27
C ARG A 316 -0.46 11.33 17.86
N ARG A 317 -0.11 10.56 16.83
CA ARG A 317 -0.17 11.05 15.44
C ARG A 317 -1.60 11.40 15.04
N ASN A 318 -2.56 10.54 15.36
CA ASN A 318 -3.99 10.81 15.14
C ASN A 318 -4.46 12.04 15.90
N ALA A 319 -4.05 12.21 17.15
CA ALA A 319 -4.41 13.39 17.94
C ALA A 319 -3.87 14.68 17.33
N VAL A 320 -2.64 14.70 16.80
CA VAL A 320 -2.09 15.85 16.08
C VAL A 320 -2.97 16.20 14.87
N ARG A 321 -3.26 15.20 14.04
CA ARG A 321 -4.08 15.41 12.83
C ARG A 321 -5.48 15.92 13.20
N ILE A 322 -6.13 15.26 14.13
CA ILE A 322 -7.49 15.60 14.54
C ILE A 322 -7.54 16.96 15.25
N TYR A 323 -6.50 17.34 16.02
CA TYR A 323 -6.41 18.67 16.61
C TYR A 323 -6.45 19.75 15.51
N LEU A 324 -5.63 19.60 14.46
CA LEU A 324 -5.58 20.53 13.34
C LEU A 324 -6.89 20.57 12.53
N GLU A 325 -7.56 19.45 12.37
CA GLU A 325 -8.88 19.40 11.72
C GLU A 325 -9.91 20.19 12.53
N VAL A 326 -9.99 19.94 13.83
CA VAL A 326 -10.94 20.59 14.73
C VAL A 326 -10.64 22.08 14.88
N GLU A 327 -9.36 22.47 14.96
CA GLU A 327 -8.94 23.86 15.02
C GLU A 327 -9.42 24.61 13.76
N ARG A 328 -9.23 24.02 12.57
CA ARG A 328 -9.73 24.57 11.32
C ARG A 328 -11.25 24.69 11.30
N GLU A 329 -11.96 23.66 11.78
CA GLU A 329 -13.43 23.66 11.85
C GLU A 329 -13.98 24.78 12.74
N LEU A 330 -13.33 25.05 13.88
CA LEU A 330 -13.79 26.03 14.85
C LEU A 330 -13.45 27.48 14.44
N PHE A 331 -12.29 27.71 13.87
CA PHE A 331 -11.80 29.08 13.60
C PHE A 331 -11.96 29.55 12.15
N HIS A 332 -12.04 28.63 11.18
CA HIS A 332 -12.14 29.01 9.76
C HIS A 332 -13.50 28.71 9.14
N GLY A 333 -14.44 28.17 9.92
CA GLY A 333 -15.76 27.76 9.43
C GLY A 333 -15.70 26.58 8.46
N ARG A 334 -16.86 26.17 7.94
CA ARG A 334 -16.98 25.07 6.96
C ARG A 334 -16.57 25.49 5.51
N GLY A 335 -15.85 26.58 5.37
CA GLY A 335 -15.39 27.10 4.09
C GLY A 335 -14.11 26.41 3.65
N ASP A 336 -14.20 25.68 2.57
CA ASP A 336 -13.19 25.13 1.64
C ASP A 336 -13.07 23.61 1.58
N SER A 337 -14.20 22.90 1.67
CA SER A 337 -14.30 21.60 1.01
C SER A 337 -14.86 21.82 -0.41
N ALA A 338 -14.01 22.29 -1.31
CA ALA A 338 -14.35 22.32 -2.72
C ALA A 338 -14.53 20.87 -3.20
N GLY A 339 -15.79 20.48 -3.45
CA GLY A 339 -16.11 19.30 -4.24
C GLY A 339 -16.91 18.19 -3.62
N VAL A 340 -17.26 18.20 -2.34
CA VAL A 340 -18.21 17.21 -1.79
C VAL A 340 -19.54 17.93 -1.50
N SER A 341 -20.51 17.67 -2.37
CA SER A 341 -21.90 18.10 -2.16
C SER A 341 -22.36 17.71 -0.75
N SER A 342 -22.72 18.71 0.06
CA SER A 342 -23.22 18.56 1.43
C SER A 342 -24.66 18.04 1.50
N ALA A 343 -25.14 17.35 0.47
CA ALA A 343 -26.45 16.73 0.44
C ALA A 343 -26.37 15.37 1.14
N GLY A 344 -26.66 15.34 2.43
CA GLY A 344 -26.99 14.10 3.11
C GLY A 344 -26.28 13.77 4.41
N VAL A 345 -25.51 14.66 5.03
CA VAL A 345 -25.13 14.43 6.43
C VAL A 345 -26.30 14.84 7.30
N SER A 346 -27.26 13.92 7.40
CA SER A 346 -28.37 14.01 8.34
C SER A 346 -27.83 14.15 9.75
N ALA A 347 -28.41 15.09 10.50
CA ALA A 347 -28.22 15.31 11.93
C ALA A 347 -28.61 14.10 12.82
N ALA A 348 -28.73 12.91 12.24
CA ALA A 348 -29.13 11.65 12.90
C ALA A 348 -27.94 10.77 13.32
N VAL A 349 -26.70 11.31 13.41
CA VAL A 349 -25.61 10.65 14.19
C VAL A 349 -25.87 10.94 15.68
N ALA A 350 -27.11 10.73 16.10
CA ALA A 350 -27.49 10.78 17.49
C ALA A 350 -27.25 9.42 18.13
N THR A 351 -26.21 9.38 18.98
CA THR A 351 -26.26 8.66 20.27
C THR A 351 -26.52 7.14 20.22
N ARG A 352 -25.61 6.38 19.59
CA ARG A 352 -25.29 5.10 20.22
C ARG A 352 -24.20 5.40 21.26
N PRO A 353 -24.43 5.18 22.55
CA PRO A 353 -23.41 5.44 23.57
C PRO A 353 -22.19 4.58 23.26
N CYS A 354 -21.03 5.23 23.17
CA CYS A 354 -19.76 4.54 23.21
C CYS A 354 -19.64 3.95 24.62
N ALA A 355 -20.06 2.72 24.80
CA ALA A 355 -19.85 2.02 26.06
C ALA A 355 -18.35 1.80 26.27
N PRO A 356 -17.82 1.92 27.51
CA PRO A 356 -16.41 1.80 27.82
C PRO A 356 -15.81 0.44 27.48
#